data_e46555f8670aec85d0bf4e06974ffba7
#
_entry.id   e46555f8670aec85d0bf4e06974ffba7
#
_cell.length_a   1.000
_cell.length_b   1.000
_cell.length_c   1.000
_cell.angle_alpha   90.00
_cell.angle_beta   90.00
_cell.angle_gamma   90.00
#
_symmetry.space_group_name_H-M   'P 1'
#
loop_
_entity.id
_entity.type
_entity.pdbx_description
1 polymer ?
#
loop_
_entity_poly.entity_id
_entity_poly.type
_entity_poly.pdbx_seq_one_letter_code
_entity_poly.pdbx_strand_id
1 'polypeptide(L)'
;QAKARQLALTANAGNALRFDLDAHDSFDQYVSSLGFDQISARISSEQGTDIDSSKLQPVTTSDGQSFTYEDGSEAQARTGAYLEFTLHFISHQDIIVRLTGESGGNGEAGTAFSSNVDSLPQAMRMSFTCDGQTWIYNPNMGSDASTSGGVTTFGIPTGGSSEAGNMFNLVAETDKPAVVRIWLEGTDPNCTNIVRGADYSVAMRFEGIEQQEQQEQQDQR
;
A
#
# COMPACT_ATOMS: atom_id res chain seq x y z
N GLN A 1 20.51 -2.88 1.25
CA GLN A 1 19.72 -2.32 0.13
C GLN A 1 18.89 -3.42 -0.50
N ALA A 2 17.60 -3.19 -0.68
CA ALA A 2 16.67 -4.15 -1.27
C ALA A 2 16.15 -3.63 -2.62
N LYS A 3 16.11 -4.49 -3.63
CA LYS A 3 15.73 -4.17 -5.00
C LYS A 3 14.33 -4.71 -5.33
N ALA A 4 13.48 -3.87 -5.93
CA ALA A 4 12.16 -4.27 -6.39
C ALA A 4 12.22 -5.26 -7.56
N ARG A 5 11.42 -6.34 -7.49
CA ARG A 5 11.26 -7.33 -8.57
C ARG A 5 9.86 -7.32 -9.16
N GLN A 6 8.85 -7.18 -8.32
CA GLN A 6 7.46 -7.12 -8.75
C GLN A 6 6.66 -6.16 -7.89
N LEU A 7 5.76 -5.45 -8.54
CA LEU A 7 4.69 -4.69 -7.91
C LEU A 7 3.41 -5.08 -8.62
N ALA A 8 2.46 -5.66 -7.90
CA ALA A 8 1.19 -6.09 -8.45
C ALA A 8 0.05 -5.53 -7.60
N LEU A 9 -0.76 -4.67 -8.20
CA LEU A 9 -1.93 -4.06 -7.58
C LEU A 9 -3.17 -4.61 -8.25
N THR A 10 -4.12 -5.13 -7.47
CA THR A 10 -5.37 -5.68 -7.98
C THR A 10 -6.56 -5.19 -7.17
N ALA A 11 -7.72 -5.05 -7.81
CA ALA A 11 -8.99 -4.80 -7.16
C ALA A 11 -9.92 -6.00 -7.34
N ASN A 12 -10.72 -6.28 -6.31
CA ASN A 12 -11.73 -7.33 -6.39
C ASN A 12 -12.81 -6.94 -7.41
N ALA A 13 -12.96 -7.75 -8.47
CA ALA A 13 -13.86 -7.47 -9.58
C ALA A 13 -15.34 -7.40 -9.17
N GLY A 14 -15.74 -8.02 -8.05
CA GLY A 14 -17.13 -8.03 -7.58
C GLY A 14 -17.64 -6.71 -7.00
N ASN A 15 -16.78 -5.71 -6.75
CA ASN A 15 -17.12 -4.52 -5.98
C ASN A 15 -17.09 -3.21 -6.74
N ALA A 16 -17.08 -3.24 -8.07
CA ALA A 16 -17.04 -2.05 -8.91
C ALA A 16 -15.97 -1.03 -8.50
N LEU A 17 -14.88 -1.50 -7.87
CA LEU A 17 -13.74 -0.70 -7.47
C LEU A 17 -12.67 -0.79 -8.55
N ARG A 18 -12.18 0.36 -8.98
CA ARG A 18 -11.05 0.48 -9.90
C ARG A 18 -10.09 1.55 -9.44
N PHE A 19 -8.94 1.57 -10.06
CA PHE A 19 -7.90 2.58 -9.81
C PHE A 19 -7.09 2.83 -11.08
N ASP A 20 -6.28 3.89 -11.05
CA ASP A 20 -5.24 4.14 -12.05
C ASP A 20 -4.21 5.11 -11.48
N LEU A 21 -3.10 5.27 -12.19
CA LEU A 21 -2.05 6.22 -11.84
C LEU A 21 -2.43 7.67 -12.17
N ASP A 22 -3.46 7.88 -12.99
CA ASP A 22 -4.02 9.20 -13.33
C ASP A 22 -5.51 9.25 -13.03
N ALA A 23 -6.02 10.45 -12.75
CA ALA A 23 -7.44 10.70 -12.72
C ALA A 23 -8.01 10.70 -14.15
N HIS A 24 -9.23 10.18 -14.30
CA HIS A 24 -9.95 10.13 -15.56
C HIS A 24 -11.39 10.64 -15.39
N ASP A 25 -12.07 10.92 -16.51
CA ASP A 25 -13.42 11.47 -16.50
C ASP A 25 -14.52 10.44 -16.22
N SER A 26 -14.25 9.16 -16.47
CA SER A 26 -15.25 8.10 -16.29
C SER A 26 -14.63 6.83 -15.70
N PHE A 27 -15.46 6.08 -14.99
CA PHE A 27 -15.08 4.79 -14.38
C PHE A 27 -14.43 3.81 -15.37
N ASP A 28 -14.93 3.78 -16.61
CA ASP A 28 -14.44 2.84 -17.63
C ASP A 28 -12.98 3.06 -18.04
N GLN A 29 -12.43 4.23 -17.75
CA GLN A 29 -11.02 4.56 -18.03
C GLN A 29 -10.07 4.07 -16.95
N TYR A 30 -10.58 3.70 -15.78
CA TYR A 30 -9.79 3.12 -14.70
C TYR A 30 -9.65 1.60 -14.88
N VAL A 31 -8.67 1.02 -14.22
CA VAL A 31 -8.31 -0.39 -14.38
C VAL A 31 -8.52 -1.18 -13.08
N SER A 32 -8.56 -2.50 -13.18
CA SER A 32 -8.64 -3.40 -12.02
C SER A 32 -7.29 -3.99 -11.62
N SER A 33 -6.24 -3.73 -12.38
CA SER A 33 -4.89 -4.17 -12.09
C SER A 33 -3.82 -3.24 -12.66
N LEU A 34 -2.72 -3.09 -11.92
CA LEU A 34 -1.51 -2.41 -12.37
C LEU A 34 -0.31 -3.28 -12.04
N GLY A 35 0.68 -3.31 -12.92
CA GLY A 35 1.89 -4.09 -12.76
C GLY A 35 3.14 -3.24 -12.57
N PHE A 36 4.27 -3.95 -12.45
CA PHE A 36 5.58 -3.36 -12.22
C PHE A 36 5.96 -2.30 -13.27
N ASP A 37 5.74 -2.60 -14.55
CA ASP A 37 6.20 -1.72 -15.64
C ASP A 37 5.51 -0.35 -15.61
N GLN A 38 4.20 -0.31 -15.35
CA GLN A 38 3.44 0.92 -15.27
C GLN A 38 3.86 1.78 -14.07
N ILE A 39 4.01 1.16 -12.91
CA ILE A 39 4.38 1.84 -11.66
C ILE A 39 5.82 2.32 -11.74
N SER A 40 6.73 1.48 -12.24
CA SER A 40 8.13 1.82 -12.45
C SER A 40 8.30 3.03 -13.39
N ALA A 41 7.59 3.03 -14.51
CA ALA A 41 7.64 4.13 -15.46
C ALA A 41 7.13 5.44 -14.84
N ARG A 42 6.08 5.38 -14.00
CA ARG A 42 5.55 6.56 -13.31
C ARG A 42 6.55 7.10 -12.29
N ILE A 43 7.13 6.27 -11.46
CA ILE A 43 8.13 6.69 -10.47
C ILE A 43 9.35 7.29 -11.16
N SER A 44 9.82 6.68 -12.22
CA SER A 44 10.95 7.17 -13.01
C SER A 44 10.65 8.55 -13.63
N SER A 45 9.47 8.72 -14.19
CA SER A 45 9.03 9.97 -14.82
C SER A 45 8.87 11.13 -13.82
N GLU A 46 8.30 10.88 -12.64
CA GLU A 46 8.00 11.92 -11.65
C GLU A 46 9.20 12.26 -10.77
N GLN A 47 10.05 11.31 -10.45
CA GLN A 47 11.11 11.45 -9.46
C GLN A 47 12.50 11.41 -10.05
N GLY A 48 12.62 11.03 -11.32
CA GLY A 48 13.92 10.81 -11.96
C GLY A 48 14.68 9.60 -11.40
N THR A 49 13.98 8.71 -10.70
CA THR A 49 14.56 7.54 -10.04
C THR A 49 14.11 6.27 -10.74
N ASP A 50 15.05 5.47 -11.20
CA ASP A 50 14.79 4.17 -11.78
C ASP A 50 14.68 3.11 -10.69
N ILE A 51 13.48 2.55 -10.48
CA ILE A 51 13.25 1.56 -9.43
C ILE A 51 13.88 0.19 -9.74
N ASP A 52 14.24 -0.09 -10.97
CA ASP A 52 15.02 -1.28 -11.32
C ASP A 52 16.45 -1.21 -10.78
N SER A 53 17.02 -0.01 -10.75
CA SER A 53 18.36 0.22 -10.19
C SER A 53 18.31 0.79 -8.77
N SER A 54 17.18 1.35 -8.35
CA SER A 54 16.99 1.85 -7.00
C SER A 54 16.96 0.73 -5.98
N LYS A 55 17.63 0.97 -4.87
CA LYS A 55 17.68 0.02 -3.76
C LYS A 55 17.15 0.72 -2.52
N LEU A 56 16.11 0.17 -1.92
CA LEU A 56 15.58 0.69 -0.67
C LEU A 56 16.67 0.62 0.40
N GLN A 57 16.82 1.72 1.12
CA GLN A 57 17.69 1.81 2.28
C GLN A 57 16.84 1.81 3.55
N PRO A 58 17.39 1.35 4.70
CA PRO A 58 16.67 1.46 5.96
C PRO A 58 16.33 2.91 6.28
N VAL A 59 15.05 3.18 6.44
CA VAL A 59 14.52 4.50 6.85
C VAL A 59 13.45 4.29 7.92
N THR A 60 13.10 5.36 8.61
CA THR A 60 12.01 5.32 9.60
C THR A 60 11.11 6.53 9.47
N THR A 61 9.90 6.40 9.98
CA THR A 61 8.88 7.44 9.92
C THR A 61 7.97 7.36 11.14
N SER A 62 7.47 8.49 11.59
CA SER A 62 6.42 8.57 12.62
C SER A 62 5.03 8.80 12.03
N ASP A 63 4.94 9.29 10.79
CA ASP A 63 3.67 9.68 10.15
C ASP A 63 3.37 8.94 8.84
N GLY A 64 4.30 8.12 8.33
CA GLY A 64 4.17 7.44 7.05
C GLY A 64 4.30 8.35 5.84
N GLN A 65 4.72 9.60 6.02
CA GLN A 65 4.86 10.61 4.97
C GLN A 65 6.27 11.19 4.89
N SER A 66 6.91 11.41 6.03
CA SER A 66 8.26 11.98 6.15
C SER A 66 9.20 10.93 6.74
N PHE A 67 10.37 10.79 6.14
CA PHE A 67 11.30 9.70 6.44
C PHE A 67 12.67 10.23 6.78
N THR A 68 13.36 9.51 7.67
CA THR A 68 14.75 9.78 8.05
C THR A 68 15.59 8.51 7.96
N TYR A 69 16.87 8.69 7.66
CA TYR A 69 17.88 7.64 7.79
C TYR A 69 18.22 7.37 9.27
N GLU A 70 19.01 6.35 9.54
CA GLU A 70 19.49 6.01 10.89
C GLU A 70 20.20 7.17 11.60
N ASP A 71 20.93 8.00 10.85
CA ASP A 71 21.63 9.16 11.39
C ASP A 71 20.72 10.37 11.65
N GLY A 72 19.40 10.24 11.38
CA GLY A 72 18.42 11.30 11.55
C GLY A 72 18.33 12.27 10.38
N SER A 73 19.15 12.13 9.34
CA SER A 73 19.06 12.96 8.14
C SER A 73 17.81 12.62 7.32
N GLU A 74 17.27 13.62 6.62
CA GLU A 74 16.07 13.47 5.78
C GLU A 74 16.33 12.52 4.61
N ALA A 75 15.42 11.56 4.43
CA ALA A 75 15.37 10.67 3.28
C ALA A 75 14.27 11.12 2.32
N GLN A 76 14.50 11.02 1.01
CA GLN A 76 13.58 11.45 -0.03
C GLN A 76 13.33 10.32 -1.04
N ALA A 77 12.10 10.25 -1.55
CA ALA A 77 11.73 9.28 -2.59
C ALA A 77 12.57 9.44 -3.85
N ARG A 78 12.81 10.68 -4.27
CA ARG A 78 13.62 10.98 -5.48
C ARG A 78 15.05 10.48 -5.44
N THR A 79 15.57 10.16 -4.27
CA THR A 79 16.90 9.55 -4.12
C THR A 79 16.85 8.02 -4.01
N GLY A 80 15.66 7.43 -4.19
CA GLY A 80 15.47 5.99 -4.11
C GLY A 80 15.40 5.42 -2.69
N ALA A 81 15.31 6.26 -1.67
CA ALA A 81 15.26 5.82 -0.28
C ALA A 81 13.98 5.02 0.04
N TYR A 82 12.89 5.37 -0.58
CA TYR A 82 11.61 4.69 -0.52
C TYR A 82 10.84 4.91 -1.84
N LEU A 83 9.84 4.07 -2.11
CA LEU A 83 8.98 4.25 -3.28
C LEU A 83 7.79 5.14 -2.94
N GLU A 84 7.40 6.01 -3.87
CA GLU A 84 6.25 6.88 -3.73
C GLU A 84 5.55 7.07 -5.07
N PHE A 85 4.24 6.87 -5.08
CA PHE A 85 3.39 7.17 -6.23
C PHE A 85 1.96 7.46 -5.78
N THR A 86 1.21 8.20 -6.60
CA THR A 86 -0.21 8.47 -6.35
C THR A 86 -1.07 7.46 -7.08
N LEU A 87 -2.05 6.91 -6.38
CA LEU A 87 -3.04 5.99 -6.92
C LEU A 87 -4.42 6.67 -6.82
N HIS A 88 -5.12 6.76 -7.96
CA HIS A 88 -6.46 7.33 -8.05
C HIS A 88 -7.49 6.22 -8.01
N PHE A 89 -8.39 6.26 -7.04
CA PHE A 89 -9.45 5.28 -6.85
C PHE A 89 -10.80 5.81 -7.30
N ILE A 90 -11.66 4.94 -7.79
CA ILE A 90 -13.04 5.23 -8.15
C ILE A 90 -13.93 4.00 -7.90
N SER A 91 -15.20 4.23 -7.64
CA SER A 91 -16.20 3.16 -7.54
C SER A 91 -17.56 3.63 -8.05
N HIS A 92 -18.43 2.68 -8.40
CA HIS A 92 -19.82 2.99 -8.75
C HIS A 92 -20.71 3.27 -7.53
N GLN A 93 -20.24 2.93 -6.33
CA GLN A 93 -21.01 3.02 -5.10
C GLN A 93 -20.20 3.71 -4.00
N ASP A 94 -20.89 4.20 -2.99
CA ASP A 94 -20.25 4.65 -1.75
C ASP A 94 -19.68 3.44 -1.01
N ILE A 95 -18.35 3.37 -0.91
CA ILE A 95 -17.64 2.25 -0.31
C ILE A 95 -16.52 2.72 0.60
N ILE A 96 -16.03 1.79 1.41
CA ILE A 96 -14.73 1.90 2.09
C ILE A 96 -13.73 1.06 1.31
N VAL A 97 -12.56 1.59 1.05
CA VAL A 97 -11.45 0.83 0.47
C VAL A 97 -10.76 0.05 1.59
N ARG A 98 -10.71 -1.26 1.43
CA ARG A 98 -10.04 -2.19 2.35
C ARG A 98 -8.84 -2.82 1.67
N LEU A 99 -7.72 -2.90 2.40
CA LEU A 99 -6.57 -3.72 2.00
C LEU A 99 -6.80 -5.14 2.52
N THR A 100 -6.75 -6.15 1.64
CA THR A 100 -7.06 -7.53 2.00
C THR A 100 -5.90 -8.48 1.71
N GLY A 101 -5.74 -9.51 2.56
CA GLY A 101 -4.83 -10.63 2.35
C GLY A 101 -5.43 -11.77 1.55
N GLU A 102 -6.73 -11.71 1.21
CA GLU A 102 -7.38 -12.75 0.39
C GLU A 102 -6.85 -12.70 -1.03
N SER A 103 -6.63 -13.89 -1.61
CA SER A 103 -6.30 -14.05 -3.02
C SER A 103 -7.53 -13.85 -3.88
N GLY A 104 -7.35 -13.33 -5.09
CA GLY A 104 -8.40 -13.26 -6.10
C GLY A 104 -8.46 -14.50 -6.97
N GLY A 105 -9.46 -14.55 -7.86
CA GLY A 105 -9.48 -15.51 -8.97
C GLY A 105 -8.34 -15.23 -9.95
N ASN A 106 -8.07 -16.16 -10.86
CA ASN A 106 -7.06 -16.02 -11.92
C ASN A 106 -5.60 -15.80 -11.42
N GLY A 107 -5.27 -16.28 -10.23
CA GLY A 107 -3.91 -16.22 -9.69
C GLY A 107 -3.53 -14.86 -9.09
N GLU A 108 -4.47 -13.96 -8.86
CA GLU A 108 -4.21 -12.68 -8.20
C GLU A 108 -3.88 -12.88 -6.73
N ALA A 109 -2.70 -12.40 -6.31
CA ALA A 109 -2.24 -12.55 -4.95
C ALA A 109 -2.92 -11.56 -4.00
N GLY A 110 -3.22 -12.01 -2.77
CA GLY A 110 -3.55 -11.13 -1.66
C GLY A 110 -2.36 -10.26 -1.26
N THR A 111 -2.63 -9.22 -0.48
CA THR A 111 -1.59 -8.29 -0.01
C THR A 111 -0.51 -9.01 0.75
N ALA A 112 0.73 -8.86 0.31
CA ALA A 112 1.90 -9.43 0.96
C ALA A 112 3.19 -8.79 0.45
N PHE A 113 4.21 -8.79 1.31
CA PHE A 113 5.60 -8.63 0.90
C PHE A 113 6.23 -10.02 0.74
N SER A 114 7.09 -10.17 -0.24
CA SER A 114 7.89 -11.38 -0.43
C SER A 114 9.33 -11.05 -0.81
N SER A 115 10.25 -11.96 -0.54
CA SER A 115 11.68 -11.76 -0.78
C SER A 115 12.40 -13.09 -0.90
N ASN A 116 13.58 -13.06 -1.56
CA ASN A 116 14.54 -14.14 -1.52
C ASN A 116 15.28 -14.23 -0.15
N VAL A 117 15.08 -13.25 0.73
CA VAL A 117 15.60 -13.25 2.10
C VAL A 117 14.42 -13.29 3.07
N ASP A 118 14.29 -14.35 3.85
CA ASP A 118 13.11 -14.64 4.68
C ASP A 118 12.75 -13.56 5.70
N SER A 119 13.74 -12.83 6.21
CA SER A 119 13.52 -11.78 7.21
C SER A 119 13.05 -10.45 6.62
N LEU A 120 13.27 -10.21 5.33
CA LEU A 120 12.96 -8.91 4.72
C LEU A 120 11.47 -8.56 4.74
N PRO A 121 10.54 -9.48 4.44
CA PRO A 121 9.11 -9.13 4.42
C PRO A 121 8.60 -8.51 5.74
N GLN A 122 9.08 -8.99 6.89
CA GLN A 122 8.69 -8.46 8.19
C GLN A 122 9.23 -7.05 8.46
N ALA A 123 10.32 -6.67 7.79
CA ALA A 123 10.91 -5.33 7.91
C ALA A 123 10.32 -4.32 6.92
N MET A 124 9.45 -4.74 6.02
CA MET A 124 8.84 -3.85 5.04
C MET A 124 7.51 -3.27 5.54
N ARG A 125 7.22 -2.07 5.08
CA ARG A 125 5.98 -1.33 5.36
C ARG A 125 5.47 -0.70 4.09
N MET A 126 4.18 -0.40 4.05
CA MET A 126 3.58 0.48 3.06
C MET A 126 2.58 1.41 3.73
N SER A 127 2.38 2.59 3.17
CA SER A 127 1.40 3.55 3.66
C SER A 127 0.52 4.08 2.55
N PHE A 128 -0.67 4.51 2.97
CA PHE A 128 -1.68 5.16 2.13
C PHE A 128 -2.07 6.46 2.81
N THR A 129 -1.84 7.58 2.16
CA THR A 129 -2.23 8.90 2.67
C THR A 129 -3.36 9.46 1.82
N CYS A 130 -4.49 9.74 2.46
CA CYS A 130 -5.71 10.19 1.80
C CYS A 130 -6.53 11.04 2.75
N ASP A 131 -7.01 12.19 2.30
CA ASP A 131 -7.86 13.11 3.09
C ASP A 131 -7.25 13.49 4.45
N GLY A 132 -5.94 13.72 4.49
CA GLY A 132 -5.24 14.13 5.72
C GLY A 132 -5.02 13.01 6.73
N GLN A 133 -5.36 11.79 6.40
CA GLN A 133 -5.11 10.59 7.22
C GLN A 133 -4.11 9.67 6.55
N THR A 134 -3.37 8.91 7.37
CA THR A 134 -2.41 7.92 6.87
C THR A 134 -2.67 6.56 7.52
N TRP A 135 -2.65 5.51 6.69
CA TRP A 135 -2.72 4.11 7.09
C TRP A 135 -1.40 3.45 6.76
N ILE A 136 -0.76 2.85 7.77
CA ILE A 136 0.51 2.11 7.63
C ILE A 136 0.24 0.62 7.80
N TYR A 137 0.51 -0.15 6.76
CA TYR A 137 0.47 -1.60 6.83
C TYR A 137 1.77 -2.15 7.41
N ASN A 138 1.62 -2.86 8.54
CA ASN A 138 2.69 -3.58 9.23
C ASN A 138 2.38 -5.08 9.23
N PRO A 139 3.14 -5.91 8.50
CA PRO A 139 2.84 -7.33 8.39
C PRO A 139 2.97 -8.11 9.72
N ASN A 140 3.54 -7.50 10.74
CA ASN A 140 3.73 -8.15 12.05
C ASN A 140 2.54 -7.98 13.01
N MET A 141 1.51 -7.21 12.63
CA MET A 141 0.39 -6.88 13.52
C MET A 141 -0.79 -7.86 13.44
N GLY A 142 -0.70 -8.91 12.64
CA GLY A 142 -1.83 -9.84 12.47
C GLY A 142 -3.07 -9.11 11.93
N SER A 143 -4.17 -9.10 12.71
CA SER A 143 -5.40 -8.38 12.38
C SER A 143 -5.67 -7.19 13.33
N ASP A 144 -4.63 -6.69 13.99
CA ASP A 144 -4.75 -5.56 14.91
C ASP A 144 -4.62 -4.21 14.18
N ALA A 145 -5.15 -3.18 14.81
CA ALA A 145 -4.98 -1.80 14.36
C ALA A 145 -4.81 -0.87 15.58
N SER A 146 -4.02 0.19 15.39
CA SER A 146 -3.79 1.22 16.40
C SER A 146 -3.77 2.59 15.73
N THR A 147 -4.52 3.54 16.26
CA THR A 147 -4.65 4.89 15.69
C THR A 147 -4.16 5.94 16.68
N SER A 148 -3.34 6.86 16.21
CA SER A 148 -2.85 8.01 16.96
C SER A 148 -2.53 9.17 16.02
N GLY A 149 -3.08 10.37 16.30
CA GLY A 149 -2.72 11.59 15.57
C GLY A 149 -2.99 11.54 14.05
N GLY A 150 -4.07 10.89 13.62
CA GLY A 150 -4.39 10.76 12.20
C GLY A 150 -3.59 9.68 11.46
N VAL A 151 -2.83 8.88 12.20
CA VAL A 151 -2.06 7.74 11.67
C VAL A 151 -2.61 6.45 12.25
N THR A 152 -3.03 5.53 11.40
CA THR A 152 -3.47 4.19 11.77
C THR A 152 -2.44 3.19 11.28
N THR A 153 -1.84 2.42 12.19
CA THR A 153 -0.98 1.30 11.85
C THR A 153 -1.77 0.01 12.04
N PHE A 154 -1.74 -0.87 11.05
CA PHE A 154 -2.60 -2.05 11.04
C PHE A 154 -1.90 -3.24 10.40
N GLY A 155 -2.40 -4.44 10.76
CA GLY A 155 -2.10 -5.68 10.07
C GLY A 155 -3.35 -6.24 9.42
N ILE A 156 -3.17 -7.23 8.56
CA ILE A 156 -4.23 -8.04 7.98
C ILE A 156 -3.82 -9.51 8.07
N PRO A 157 -4.77 -10.44 8.28
CA PRO A 157 -4.41 -11.84 8.33
C PRO A 157 -3.94 -12.34 6.97
N THR A 158 -2.92 -13.18 6.96
CA THR A 158 -2.43 -13.82 5.73
C THR A 158 -3.55 -14.69 5.14
N GLY A 159 -3.87 -14.45 3.87
CA GLY A 159 -4.91 -15.19 3.17
C GLY A 159 -6.35 -14.86 3.59
N GLY A 160 -6.54 -13.85 4.45
CA GLY A 160 -7.85 -13.46 4.96
C GLY A 160 -8.13 -11.97 4.88
N SER A 161 -9.29 -11.58 5.39
CA SER A 161 -9.80 -10.22 5.42
C SER A 161 -10.12 -9.80 6.85
N SER A 162 -9.95 -8.52 7.16
CA SER A 162 -10.21 -7.96 8.48
C SER A 162 -10.62 -6.50 8.37
N GLU A 163 -11.50 -6.04 9.27
CA GLU A 163 -11.84 -4.62 9.41
C GLU A 163 -10.62 -3.74 9.72
N ALA A 164 -9.56 -4.31 10.28
CA ALA A 164 -8.30 -3.59 10.48
C ALA A 164 -7.70 -3.06 9.18
N GLY A 165 -7.99 -3.68 8.05
CA GLY A 165 -7.58 -3.23 6.72
C GLY A 165 -8.45 -2.14 6.10
N ASN A 166 -9.53 -1.70 6.76
CA ASN A 166 -10.37 -0.61 6.27
C ASN A 166 -9.61 0.71 6.32
N MET A 167 -9.64 1.46 5.22
CA MET A 167 -8.90 2.72 5.11
C MET A 167 -9.83 3.90 4.87
N PHE A 168 -9.97 4.34 3.66
CA PHE A 168 -10.67 5.58 3.32
C PHE A 168 -11.97 5.30 2.56
N ASN A 169 -12.87 6.28 2.60
CA ASN A 169 -14.17 6.23 1.93
C ASN A 169 -14.05 6.73 0.50
N LEU A 170 -14.81 6.11 -0.40
CA LEU A 170 -15.07 6.63 -1.73
C LEU A 170 -16.54 7.05 -1.84
N VAL A 171 -16.77 8.17 -2.48
CA VAL A 171 -18.09 8.59 -2.94
C VAL A 171 -18.28 8.09 -4.36
N ALA A 172 -19.48 7.56 -4.67
CA ALA A 172 -19.81 7.02 -5.99
C ALA A 172 -19.41 7.97 -7.12
N GLU A 173 -18.80 7.44 -8.18
CA GLU A 173 -18.40 8.15 -9.39
C GLU A 173 -17.41 9.30 -9.18
N THR A 174 -16.74 9.35 -8.04
CA THR A 174 -15.81 10.43 -7.69
C THR A 174 -14.41 9.88 -7.51
N ASP A 175 -13.44 10.47 -8.23
CA ASP A 175 -12.01 10.16 -8.08
C ASP A 175 -11.50 10.53 -6.68
N LYS A 176 -10.71 9.65 -6.07
CA LYS A 176 -10.05 9.90 -4.80
C LYS A 176 -8.57 9.55 -4.91
N PRO A 177 -7.66 10.53 -4.84
CA PRO A 177 -6.24 10.24 -4.83
C PRO A 177 -5.75 9.79 -3.45
N ALA A 178 -4.87 8.80 -3.45
CA ALA A 178 -4.13 8.36 -2.28
C ALA A 178 -2.64 8.27 -2.62
N VAL A 179 -1.78 8.80 -1.77
CA VAL A 179 -0.33 8.66 -1.95
C VAL A 179 0.12 7.36 -1.32
N VAL A 180 0.74 6.51 -2.11
CA VAL A 180 1.27 5.21 -1.70
C VAL A 180 2.77 5.32 -1.51
N ARG A 181 3.28 4.84 -0.36
CA ARG A 181 4.70 4.77 -0.07
C ARG A 181 5.07 3.37 0.39
N ILE A 182 6.24 2.90 -0.01
CA ILE A 182 6.76 1.58 0.34
C ILE A 182 8.20 1.75 0.80
N TRP A 183 8.55 1.20 1.97
CA TRP A 183 9.89 1.36 2.54
C TRP A 183 10.36 0.14 3.32
N LEU A 184 11.65 0.13 3.59
CA LEU A 184 12.31 -0.78 4.50
C LEU A 184 12.45 -0.10 5.85
N GLU A 185 11.77 -0.62 6.88
CA GLU A 185 11.71 -0.02 8.21
C GLU A 185 13.00 -0.32 9.00
N GLY A 186 13.85 0.70 9.12
CA GLY A 186 15.16 0.54 9.75
C GLY A 186 15.13 0.21 11.24
N THR A 187 14.02 0.51 11.94
CA THR A 187 13.88 0.21 13.37
C THR A 187 13.32 -1.18 13.65
N ASP A 188 12.86 -1.90 12.61
CA ASP A 188 12.37 -3.27 12.78
C ASP A 188 13.53 -4.22 13.09
N PRO A 189 13.38 -5.12 14.08
CA PRO A 189 14.43 -6.10 14.43
C PRO A 189 14.85 -7.01 13.27
N ASN A 190 13.96 -7.21 12.28
CA ASN A 190 14.26 -8.00 11.09
C ASN A 190 15.09 -7.23 10.04
N CYS A 191 15.24 -5.91 10.21
CA CYS A 191 16.09 -5.10 9.34
C CYS A 191 17.56 -5.21 9.79
N THR A 192 18.20 -6.28 9.36
CA THR A 192 19.58 -6.62 9.70
C THR A 192 20.48 -6.55 8.47
N ASN A 193 21.80 -6.73 8.65
CA ASN A 193 22.76 -6.76 7.55
C ASN A 193 22.47 -7.85 6.51
N ILE A 194 21.74 -8.89 6.85
CA ILE A 194 21.40 -10.00 5.95
C ILE A 194 20.46 -9.57 4.81
N VAL A 195 19.72 -8.46 4.97
CA VAL A 195 18.82 -7.93 3.93
C VAL A 195 19.56 -7.17 2.83
N ARG A 196 20.86 -6.96 2.97
CA ARG A 196 21.68 -6.31 1.92
C ARG A 196 21.69 -7.16 0.67
N GLY A 197 21.40 -6.52 -0.47
CA GLY A 197 21.34 -7.20 -1.76
C GLY A 197 20.12 -8.08 -1.96
N ALA A 198 19.13 -8.03 -1.06
CA ALA A 198 17.88 -8.75 -1.22
C ALA A 198 17.04 -8.19 -2.36
N ASP A 199 16.23 -9.05 -2.96
CA ASP A 199 15.15 -8.65 -3.85
C ASP A 199 13.81 -8.71 -3.10
N TYR A 200 12.88 -7.84 -3.44
CA TYR A 200 11.53 -7.87 -2.86
C TYR A 200 10.45 -7.75 -3.92
N SER A 201 9.29 -8.27 -3.59
CA SER A 201 8.06 -8.13 -4.37
C SER A 201 6.93 -7.69 -3.47
N VAL A 202 6.03 -6.87 -4.00
CA VAL A 202 4.86 -6.36 -3.28
C VAL A 202 3.61 -6.69 -4.07
N ALA A 203 2.63 -7.29 -3.40
CA ALA A 203 1.27 -7.42 -3.89
C ALA A 203 0.35 -6.59 -3.00
N MET A 204 -0.52 -5.79 -3.60
CA MET A 204 -1.57 -5.05 -2.93
C MET A 204 -2.91 -5.46 -3.54
N ARG A 205 -3.81 -5.94 -2.71
CA ARG A 205 -5.16 -6.26 -3.15
C ARG A 205 -6.17 -5.43 -2.39
N PHE A 206 -7.04 -4.75 -3.13
CA PHE A 206 -8.06 -3.87 -2.59
C PHE A 206 -9.44 -4.47 -2.79
N GLU A 207 -10.33 -4.25 -1.83
CA GLU A 207 -11.75 -4.54 -1.96
C GLU A 207 -12.58 -3.36 -1.47
N GLY A 208 -13.79 -3.22 -2.02
CA GLY A 208 -14.75 -2.21 -1.60
C GLY A 208 -15.74 -2.82 -0.62
N ILE A 209 -15.94 -2.16 0.51
CA ILE A 209 -16.94 -2.54 1.51
C ILE A 209 -18.08 -1.54 1.45
N GLU A 210 -19.30 -2.01 1.25
CA GLU A 210 -20.47 -1.12 1.20
C GLU A 210 -20.67 -0.41 2.53
N GLN A 211 -20.83 0.91 2.51
CA GLN A 211 -21.01 1.70 3.72
C GLN A 211 -22.32 1.38 4.46
N GLN A 212 -23.35 0.91 3.75
CA GLN A 212 -24.64 0.53 4.32
C GLN A 212 -24.56 -0.66 5.27
N GLU A 213 -23.64 -1.62 5.05
CA GLU A 213 -23.43 -2.77 5.94
C GLU A 213 -22.91 -2.33 7.32
N GLN A 214 -22.22 -1.20 7.41
CA GLN A 214 -21.73 -0.68 8.68
C GLN A 214 -22.84 0.00 9.50
N GLN A 215 -23.83 0.63 8.89
CA GLN A 215 -24.96 1.23 9.59
C GLN A 215 -25.87 0.18 10.22
N GLU A 216 -26.12 -0.92 9.52
CA GLU A 216 -26.93 -2.04 10.05
C GLU A 216 -26.27 -2.71 11.25
N GLN A 217 -24.94 -2.80 11.30
CA GLN A 217 -24.21 -3.35 12.44
C GLN A 217 -24.19 -2.40 13.66
N GLN A 218 -24.26 -1.08 13.46
CA GLN A 218 -24.33 -0.11 14.54
C GLN A 218 -25.74 -0.01 15.13
N ASP A 219 -26.77 -0.17 14.32
CA ASP A 219 -28.18 -0.12 14.75
C ASP A 219 -28.63 -1.40 15.51
N GLN A 220 -27.84 -2.49 15.39
CA GLN A 220 -28.09 -3.76 16.12
C GLN A 220 -27.35 -3.85 17.46
N ARG A 221 -26.60 -2.84 17.86
CA ARG A 221 -25.91 -2.76 19.17
C ARG A 221 -26.61 -1.77 20.09
#